data_1d36cf999145ef0c3674848ce7a9b245
#
_entry.id   1d36cf999145ef0c3674848ce7a9b245
#
_cell.length_a   1.000
_cell.length_b   1.000
_cell.length_c   1.000
_cell.angle_alpha   90.00
_cell.angle_beta   90.00
_cell.angle_gamma   90.00
#
_symmetry.space_group_name_H-M   'P 1'
#
loop_
_entity.id
_entity.type
_entity.pdbx_description
1 polymer ?
#
loop_
_entity_poly.entity_id
_entity_poly.type
_entity_poly.pdbx_seq_one_letter_code
_entity_poly.pdbx_strand_id
1 'polypeptide(L)'
;MSEDRSVLSREAREPDEELRYGDHADQVIDYWHAKEYRPLVVFVHGGFWRPEYDRTHARPLGEALADLGWPVLSLEYRRQPGDPDVTTSDVRTALDAMPDLVDVHAGYVMIGHSAGGQLALWAASTLNPVRLRGLIALAPVADLLMADRLGLDDGAVQDFIGSGVRNDLDPAHLPAPIARVALIHGTADTRVPITLTESYFTAHPTARLIRVEHAGHYDLIDPLSDSWHEVTTELTRLTS
;
A
#
# COMPACT_ATOMS: atom_id res chain seq x y z
N MET A 1 -5.38 -23.89 6.85
CA MET A 1 -4.52 -23.40 7.95
C MET A 1 -4.85 -21.92 8.13
N SER A 2 -4.88 -21.40 9.35
CA SER A 2 -5.02 -19.94 9.56
C SER A 2 -3.71 -19.27 9.14
N GLU A 3 -3.80 -18.13 8.46
CA GLU A 3 -2.62 -17.33 8.14
C GLU A 3 -1.89 -16.82 9.38
N ASP A 4 -0.57 -16.73 9.30
CA ASP A 4 0.24 -16.10 10.35
C ASP A 4 -0.03 -14.59 10.32
N ARG A 5 -0.42 -14.05 11.46
CA ARG A 5 -0.72 -12.63 11.66
C ARG A 5 0.24 -12.00 12.68
N SER A 6 1.29 -12.70 13.07
CA SER A 6 2.20 -12.26 14.13
C SER A 6 2.85 -10.92 13.84
N VAL A 7 3.10 -10.60 12.57
CA VAL A 7 3.66 -9.31 12.15
C VAL A 7 2.81 -8.12 12.58
N LEU A 8 1.47 -8.28 12.63
CA LEU A 8 0.56 -7.18 12.97
C LEU A 8 0.65 -6.69 14.43
N SER A 9 1.21 -7.54 15.31
CA SER A 9 1.41 -7.22 16.74
C SER A 9 2.87 -7.31 17.16
N ARG A 10 3.79 -7.44 16.19
CA ARG A 10 5.21 -7.51 16.46
C ARG A 10 5.74 -6.15 16.87
N GLU A 11 6.49 -6.12 17.97
CA GLU A 11 7.23 -4.92 18.37
C GLU A 11 8.25 -4.54 17.30
N ALA A 12 8.37 -3.26 17.04
CA ALA A 12 9.32 -2.66 16.13
C ALA A 12 9.83 -1.34 16.71
N ARG A 13 10.98 -0.88 16.22
CA ARG A 13 11.51 0.43 16.56
C ARG A 13 10.51 1.52 16.16
N GLU A 14 10.30 2.48 17.06
CA GLU A 14 9.51 3.67 16.73
C GLU A 14 10.13 4.42 15.53
N PRO A 15 9.32 5.15 14.75
CA PRO A 15 9.83 6.04 13.73
C PRO A 15 10.78 7.09 14.34
N ASP A 16 11.70 7.61 13.55
CA ASP A 16 12.60 8.67 13.99
C ASP A 16 11.84 10.00 14.17
N GLU A 17 10.79 10.21 13.37
CA GLU A 17 9.90 11.37 13.44
C GLU A 17 8.45 10.99 13.11
N GLU A 18 7.48 11.70 13.71
CA GLU A 18 6.09 11.75 13.27
C GLU A 18 5.86 13.12 12.61
N LEU A 19 5.60 13.09 11.30
CA LEU A 19 5.30 14.28 10.50
C LEU A 19 3.79 14.49 10.38
N ARG A 20 3.35 15.74 10.22
CA ARG A 20 1.94 16.06 10.01
C ARG A 20 1.73 16.67 8.63
N TYR A 21 0.74 16.15 7.91
CA TYR A 21 0.34 16.69 6.61
C TYR A 21 -1.02 17.40 6.64
N GLY A 22 -1.66 17.48 7.83
CA GLY A 22 -2.92 18.18 8.04
C GLY A 22 -3.27 18.31 9.52
N ASP A 23 -4.45 18.87 9.80
CA ASP A 23 -4.86 19.22 11.17
C ASP A 23 -5.54 18.06 11.93
N HIS A 24 -6.04 17.03 11.22
CA HIS A 24 -6.68 15.89 11.86
C HIS A 24 -5.64 14.98 12.54
N ALA A 25 -6.04 14.29 13.62
CA ALA A 25 -5.14 13.40 14.37
C ALA A 25 -4.53 12.29 13.48
N ASP A 26 -5.31 11.77 12.52
CA ASP A 26 -4.86 10.73 11.59
C ASP A 26 -4.14 11.29 10.35
N GLN A 27 -3.96 12.61 10.23
CA GLN A 27 -3.20 13.21 9.14
C GLN A 27 -1.71 13.30 9.53
N VAL A 28 -1.11 12.14 9.74
CA VAL A 28 0.26 11.96 10.20
C VAL A 28 1.01 10.92 9.37
N ILE A 29 2.32 10.94 9.46
CA ILE A 29 3.23 10.05 8.74
C ILE A 29 4.33 9.63 9.71
N ASP A 30 4.55 8.33 9.87
CA ASP A 30 5.75 7.82 10.54
C ASP A 30 6.92 7.90 9.55
N TYR A 31 8.05 8.48 9.97
CA TYR A 31 9.24 8.65 9.14
C TYR A 31 10.47 7.99 9.77
N TRP A 32 11.10 7.09 9.03
CA TRP A 32 12.41 6.52 9.33
C TRP A 32 13.43 7.09 8.36
N HIS A 33 14.49 7.70 8.93
CA HIS A 33 15.59 8.26 8.16
C HIS A 33 16.49 7.17 7.60
N ALA A 34 17.12 7.45 6.47
CA ALA A 34 18.21 6.62 5.94
C ALA A 34 19.54 7.35 6.03
N LYS A 35 20.62 6.57 6.11
CA LYS A 35 21.99 7.10 6.08
C LYS A 35 22.49 7.34 4.65
N GLU A 36 21.89 6.69 3.67
CA GLU A 36 22.26 6.73 2.26
C GLU A 36 21.28 7.59 1.47
N TYR A 37 21.76 8.25 0.44
CA TYR A 37 20.92 8.98 -0.51
C TYR A 37 20.26 8.00 -1.47
N ARG A 38 19.04 7.60 -1.16
CA ARG A 38 18.19 6.68 -1.95
C ARG A 38 16.82 7.29 -2.22
N PRO A 39 16.11 6.81 -3.25
CA PRO A 39 14.70 7.14 -3.42
C PRO A 39 13.90 6.80 -2.17
N LEU A 40 12.93 7.64 -1.83
CA LEU A 40 12.05 7.46 -0.70
C LEU A 40 11.10 6.28 -0.93
N VAL A 41 10.78 5.53 0.11
CA VAL A 41 9.69 4.57 0.12
C VAL A 41 8.49 5.21 0.81
N VAL A 42 7.35 5.22 0.13
CA VAL A 42 6.07 5.68 0.69
C VAL A 42 5.17 4.48 0.86
N PHE A 43 4.95 4.07 2.10
CA PHE A 43 4.11 2.92 2.42
C PHE A 43 2.68 3.35 2.75
N VAL A 44 1.71 2.63 2.18
CA VAL A 44 0.26 2.80 2.43
C VAL A 44 -0.26 1.49 3.02
N HIS A 45 -0.68 1.53 4.28
CA HIS A 45 -1.09 0.36 5.02
C HIS A 45 -2.46 -0.20 4.58
N GLY A 46 -2.71 -1.46 4.89
CA GLY A 46 -3.98 -2.16 4.69
C GLY A 46 -4.92 -2.06 5.88
N GLY A 47 -5.86 -3.01 5.95
CA GLY A 47 -6.84 -3.11 7.04
C GLY A 47 -8.28 -2.92 6.57
N PHE A 48 -8.60 -3.25 5.31
CA PHE A 48 -9.93 -3.16 4.69
C PHE A 48 -10.64 -1.81 4.91
N TRP A 49 -9.87 -0.71 4.96
CA TRP A 49 -10.36 0.66 5.21
C TRP A 49 -11.14 0.80 6.53
N ARG A 50 -10.97 -0.13 7.46
CA ARG A 50 -11.66 -0.12 8.77
C ARG A 50 -10.92 0.74 9.77
N PRO A 51 -11.63 1.50 10.62
CA PRO A 51 -11.02 2.40 11.62
C PRO A 51 -10.12 1.71 12.66
N GLU A 52 -10.30 0.39 12.87
CA GLU A 52 -9.55 -0.39 13.86
C GLU A 52 -8.08 -0.64 13.48
N TYR A 53 -7.73 -0.45 12.21
CA TYR A 53 -6.37 -0.68 11.71
C TYR A 53 -5.71 0.64 11.35
N ASP A 54 -4.56 0.89 11.92
CA ASP A 54 -3.75 2.06 11.65
C ASP A 54 -2.36 1.69 11.11
N ARG A 55 -1.52 2.69 10.84
CA ARG A 55 -0.18 2.49 10.30
C ARG A 55 0.77 1.73 11.23
N THR A 56 0.48 1.65 12.55
CA THR A 56 1.42 1.10 13.53
C THR A 56 1.71 -0.38 13.31
N HIS A 57 0.75 -1.14 12.79
CA HIS A 57 0.97 -2.56 12.47
C HIS A 57 1.99 -2.78 11.34
N ALA A 58 2.33 -1.74 10.58
CA ALA A 58 3.32 -1.79 9.50
C ALA A 58 4.72 -1.33 9.94
N ARG A 59 4.91 -0.95 11.21
CA ARG A 59 6.22 -0.52 11.73
C ARG A 59 7.33 -1.54 11.55
N PRO A 60 7.10 -2.88 11.69
CA PRO A 60 8.14 -3.87 11.38
C PRO A 60 8.67 -3.77 9.94
N LEU A 61 7.80 -3.50 8.97
CA LEU A 61 8.21 -3.27 7.57
C LEU A 61 9.00 -1.96 7.44
N GLY A 62 8.53 -0.87 8.06
CA GLY A 62 9.20 0.44 8.03
C GLY A 62 10.62 0.37 8.58
N GLU A 63 10.78 -0.22 9.77
CA GLU A 63 12.07 -0.47 10.40
C GLU A 63 13.01 -1.29 9.49
N ALA A 64 12.53 -2.42 8.97
CA ALA A 64 13.34 -3.33 8.16
C ALA A 64 13.81 -2.67 6.85
N LEU A 65 12.97 -1.85 6.20
CA LEU A 65 13.39 -1.10 5.02
C LEU A 65 14.41 -0.01 5.37
N ALA A 66 14.23 0.67 6.50
CA ALA A 66 15.18 1.68 7.00
C ALA A 66 16.54 1.06 7.33
N ASP A 67 16.56 -0.13 7.94
CA ASP A 67 17.78 -0.88 8.24
C ASP A 67 18.52 -1.33 6.96
N LEU A 68 17.76 -1.55 5.87
CA LEU A 68 18.33 -1.78 4.53
C LEU A 68 18.78 -0.49 3.83
N GLY A 69 18.67 0.67 4.49
CA GLY A 69 19.15 1.96 4.01
C GLY A 69 18.15 2.76 3.18
N TRP A 70 16.86 2.44 3.23
CA TRP A 70 15.82 3.20 2.55
C TRP A 70 15.21 4.25 3.51
N PRO A 71 15.04 5.53 3.10
CA PRO A 71 14.16 6.44 3.82
C PRO A 71 12.72 6.00 3.64
N VAL A 72 11.93 5.89 4.72
CA VAL A 72 10.57 5.34 4.69
C VAL A 72 9.57 6.29 5.31
N LEU A 73 8.51 6.60 4.58
CA LEU A 73 7.30 7.23 5.09
C LEU A 73 6.18 6.19 5.16
N SER A 74 5.56 6.01 6.32
CA SER A 74 4.34 5.20 6.47
C SER A 74 3.16 6.13 6.73
N LEU A 75 2.26 6.20 5.75
CA LEU A 75 1.10 7.10 5.78
C LEU A 75 0.03 6.56 6.72
N GLU A 76 -0.51 7.45 7.57
CA GLU A 76 -1.81 7.29 8.18
C GLU A 76 -2.84 8.04 7.35
N TYR A 77 -4.09 7.60 7.39
CA TYR A 77 -5.20 8.25 6.69
C TYR A 77 -6.52 7.96 7.41
N ARG A 78 -7.46 8.89 7.33
CA ARG A 78 -8.80 8.70 7.92
C ARG A 78 -9.56 7.59 7.20
N ARG A 79 -10.29 6.81 7.97
CA ARG A 79 -11.15 5.72 7.52
C ARG A 79 -12.56 5.96 8.03
N GLN A 80 -13.38 6.59 7.19
CA GLN A 80 -14.76 6.91 7.52
C GLN A 80 -15.70 5.99 6.75
N PRO A 81 -16.41 5.08 7.41
CA PRO A 81 -17.34 4.18 6.73
C PRO A 81 -18.36 4.95 5.88
N GLY A 82 -18.55 4.52 4.64
CA GLY A 82 -19.47 5.12 3.68
C GLY A 82 -18.99 6.42 3.04
N ASP A 83 -17.80 6.92 3.40
CA ASP A 83 -17.23 8.14 2.82
C ASP A 83 -15.77 7.92 2.38
N PRO A 84 -15.54 7.23 1.26
CA PRO A 84 -14.20 6.93 0.76
C PRO A 84 -13.44 8.18 0.32
N ASP A 85 -14.15 9.30 0.06
CA ASP A 85 -13.53 10.54 -0.38
C ASP A 85 -12.68 11.17 0.74
N VAL A 86 -13.01 10.93 2.00
CA VAL A 86 -12.16 11.32 3.14
C VAL A 86 -10.82 10.61 3.07
N THR A 87 -10.81 9.29 2.87
CA THR A 87 -9.59 8.48 2.75
C THR A 87 -8.73 8.91 1.55
N THR A 88 -9.35 9.03 0.38
CA THR A 88 -8.63 9.40 -0.86
C THR A 88 -8.13 10.84 -0.82
N SER A 89 -8.88 11.75 -0.18
CA SER A 89 -8.42 13.12 0.06
C SER A 89 -7.18 13.16 0.95
N ASP A 90 -7.12 12.33 1.98
CA ASP A 90 -5.95 12.26 2.86
C ASP A 90 -4.72 11.72 2.14
N VAL A 91 -4.87 10.64 1.36
CA VAL A 91 -3.77 10.12 0.53
C VAL A 91 -3.26 11.18 -0.44
N ARG A 92 -4.16 11.91 -1.11
CA ARG A 92 -3.79 13.03 -1.99
C ARG A 92 -3.03 14.11 -1.22
N THR A 93 -3.59 14.58 -0.10
CA THR A 93 -3.01 15.66 0.69
C THR A 93 -1.62 15.28 1.21
N ALA A 94 -1.44 14.03 1.66
CA ALA A 94 -0.13 13.53 2.11
C ALA A 94 0.90 13.54 0.97
N LEU A 95 0.53 13.07 -0.22
CA LEU A 95 1.42 13.07 -1.39
C LEU A 95 1.76 14.49 -1.85
N ASP A 96 0.80 15.41 -1.80
CA ASP A 96 1.00 16.81 -2.17
C ASP A 96 1.89 17.56 -1.15
N ALA A 97 1.75 17.25 0.15
CA ALA A 97 2.56 17.85 1.22
C ALA A 97 3.98 17.28 1.32
N MET A 98 4.19 16.06 0.84
CA MET A 98 5.45 15.32 1.00
C MET A 98 6.70 16.11 0.59
N PRO A 99 6.74 16.87 -0.54
CA PRO A 99 7.94 17.63 -0.93
C PRO A 99 8.31 18.77 0.04
N ASP A 100 7.35 19.24 0.84
CA ASP A 100 7.58 20.28 1.86
C ASP A 100 8.03 19.68 3.19
N LEU A 101 7.78 18.39 3.40
CA LEU A 101 8.08 17.66 4.63
C LEU A 101 9.44 16.95 4.60
N VAL A 102 9.80 16.38 3.43
CA VAL A 102 11.02 15.56 3.27
C VAL A 102 11.66 15.75 1.90
N ASP A 103 12.93 15.35 1.79
CA ASP A 103 13.64 15.38 0.49
C ASP A 103 13.13 14.28 -0.46
N VAL A 104 12.52 14.71 -1.56
CA VAL A 104 12.04 13.82 -2.64
C VAL A 104 12.83 13.96 -3.94
N HIS A 105 14.01 14.59 -3.92
CA HIS A 105 14.77 14.84 -5.15
C HIS A 105 15.20 13.56 -5.87
N ALA A 106 15.51 12.49 -5.13
CA ALA A 106 15.81 11.18 -5.71
C ALA A 106 14.58 10.46 -6.28
N GLY A 107 13.39 11.04 -6.17
CA GLY A 107 12.11 10.38 -6.45
C GLY A 107 11.70 9.40 -5.35
N TYR A 108 10.59 8.72 -5.56
CA TYR A 108 10.07 7.75 -4.58
C TYR A 108 9.39 6.56 -5.24
N VAL A 109 9.28 5.47 -4.48
CA VAL A 109 8.48 4.30 -4.81
C VAL A 109 7.34 4.20 -3.80
N MET A 110 6.11 4.02 -4.28
CA MET A 110 5.00 3.68 -3.40
C MET A 110 4.94 2.16 -3.19
N ILE A 111 4.69 1.75 -1.96
CA ILE A 111 4.37 0.36 -1.61
C ILE A 111 3.03 0.39 -0.90
N GLY A 112 2.04 -0.33 -1.41
CA GLY A 112 0.73 -0.44 -0.75
C GLY A 112 0.37 -1.90 -0.48
N HIS A 113 -0.14 -2.20 0.71
CA HIS A 113 -0.57 -3.55 1.08
C HIS A 113 -2.08 -3.65 1.16
N SER A 114 -2.68 -4.69 0.57
CA SER A 114 -4.11 -5.00 0.71
C SER A 114 -4.99 -3.80 0.28
N ALA A 115 -5.83 -3.25 1.15
CA ALA A 115 -6.58 -2.01 0.94
C ALA A 115 -5.65 -0.82 0.63
N GLY A 116 -4.48 -0.73 1.26
CA GLY A 116 -3.45 0.27 0.92
C GLY A 116 -2.87 0.06 -0.47
N GLY A 117 -2.82 -1.18 -0.96
CA GLY A 117 -2.46 -1.50 -2.34
C GLY A 117 -3.48 -0.96 -3.34
N GLN A 118 -4.77 -1.04 -3.02
CA GLN A 118 -5.85 -0.41 -3.79
C GLN A 118 -5.66 1.12 -3.82
N LEU A 119 -5.44 1.76 -2.66
CA LEU A 119 -5.25 3.21 -2.57
C LEU A 119 -4.00 3.67 -3.34
N ALA A 120 -2.91 2.91 -3.28
CA ALA A 120 -1.68 3.22 -4.00
C ALA A 120 -1.86 3.10 -5.53
N LEU A 121 -2.55 2.05 -6.01
CA LEU A 121 -2.90 1.89 -7.42
C LEU A 121 -3.83 3.02 -7.89
N TRP A 122 -4.85 3.34 -7.10
CA TRP A 122 -5.75 4.47 -7.36
C TRP A 122 -4.98 5.79 -7.46
N ALA A 123 -4.12 6.09 -6.50
CA ALA A 123 -3.35 7.33 -6.49
C ALA A 123 -2.40 7.43 -7.69
N ALA A 124 -1.72 6.35 -8.05
CA ALA A 124 -0.83 6.32 -9.20
C ALA A 124 -1.60 6.54 -10.53
N SER A 125 -2.84 6.02 -10.64
CA SER A 125 -3.69 6.17 -11.84
C SER A 125 -4.31 7.55 -11.96
N THR A 126 -4.81 8.11 -10.85
CA THR A 126 -5.66 9.30 -10.87
C THR A 126 -4.92 10.59 -10.60
N LEU A 127 -3.94 10.55 -9.69
CA LEU A 127 -3.17 11.74 -9.29
C LEU A 127 -1.94 11.94 -10.15
N ASN A 128 -1.42 10.84 -10.70
CA ASN A 128 -0.20 10.83 -11.51
C ASN A 128 0.95 11.58 -10.81
N PRO A 129 1.35 11.16 -9.60
CA PRO A 129 2.19 11.96 -8.73
C PRO A 129 3.58 12.20 -9.34
N VAL A 130 4.02 13.44 -9.24
CA VAL A 130 5.34 13.85 -9.74
C VAL A 130 6.45 13.10 -8.98
N ARG A 131 7.49 12.64 -9.70
CA ARG A 131 8.64 11.88 -9.16
C ARG A 131 8.34 10.46 -8.68
N LEU A 132 7.14 9.93 -8.89
CA LEU A 132 6.84 8.52 -8.66
C LEU A 132 7.62 7.66 -9.66
N ARG A 133 8.62 6.91 -9.19
CA ARG A 133 9.45 6.01 -10.01
C ARG A 133 8.76 4.71 -10.33
N GLY A 134 7.96 4.23 -9.38
CA GLY A 134 7.23 2.98 -9.51
C GLY A 134 6.35 2.71 -8.31
N LEU A 135 5.55 1.67 -8.43
CA LEU A 135 4.60 1.21 -7.43
C LEU A 135 4.73 -0.29 -7.24
N ILE A 136 4.77 -0.73 -5.98
CA ILE A 136 4.64 -2.14 -5.59
C ILE A 136 3.32 -2.29 -4.86
N ALA A 137 2.41 -3.10 -5.40
CA ALA A 137 1.16 -3.44 -4.74
C ALA A 137 1.24 -4.87 -4.20
N LEU A 138 1.21 -4.99 -2.88
CA LEU A 138 1.32 -6.24 -2.13
C LEU A 138 -0.09 -6.76 -1.83
N ALA A 139 -0.46 -7.91 -2.40
CA ALA A 139 -1.78 -8.51 -2.25
C ALA A 139 -2.95 -7.50 -2.32
N PRO A 140 -2.98 -6.62 -3.35
CA PRO A 140 -3.91 -5.49 -3.38
C PRO A 140 -5.36 -5.94 -3.58
N VAL A 141 -6.30 -5.20 -2.98
CA VAL A 141 -7.72 -5.26 -3.37
C VAL A 141 -7.88 -4.48 -4.68
N ALA A 142 -7.35 -5.03 -5.78
CA ALA A 142 -7.14 -4.31 -7.03
C ALA A 142 -8.36 -4.26 -7.95
N ASP A 143 -9.42 -4.97 -7.62
CA ASP A 143 -10.73 -4.99 -8.31
C ASP A 143 -11.83 -4.90 -7.25
N LEU A 144 -12.33 -3.68 -7.01
CA LEU A 144 -13.34 -3.43 -5.97
C LEU A 144 -14.67 -4.10 -6.30
N LEU A 145 -15.06 -4.13 -7.57
CA LEU A 145 -16.30 -4.75 -7.99
C LEU A 145 -16.27 -6.27 -7.77
N MET A 146 -15.15 -6.92 -8.05
CA MET A 146 -14.97 -8.35 -7.76
C MET A 146 -14.91 -8.59 -6.25
N ALA A 147 -14.18 -7.78 -5.50
CA ALA A 147 -14.07 -7.87 -4.05
C ALA A 147 -15.43 -7.77 -3.34
N ASP A 148 -16.28 -6.84 -3.81
CA ASP A 148 -17.65 -6.69 -3.34
C ASP A 148 -18.51 -7.93 -3.61
N ARG A 149 -18.45 -8.46 -4.85
CA ARG A 149 -19.17 -9.70 -5.22
C ARG A 149 -18.74 -10.91 -4.40
N LEU A 150 -17.49 -10.96 -3.98
CA LEU A 150 -16.95 -12.02 -3.12
C LEU A 150 -17.29 -11.81 -1.65
N GLY A 151 -17.84 -10.65 -1.27
CA GLY A 151 -18.18 -10.31 0.11
C GLY A 151 -16.96 -10.30 1.03
N LEU A 152 -15.81 -9.83 0.54
CA LEU A 152 -14.57 -9.86 1.31
C LEU A 152 -14.73 -9.15 2.67
N ASP A 153 -14.22 -9.79 3.72
CA ASP A 153 -14.21 -9.30 5.09
C ASP A 153 -15.58 -8.75 5.54
N ASP A 154 -16.61 -9.59 5.38
CA ASP A 154 -17.98 -9.29 5.77
C ASP A 154 -18.56 -7.99 5.14
N GLY A 155 -18.23 -7.73 3.86
CA GLY A 155 -18.74 -6.59 3.12
C GLY A 155 -17.91 -5.31 3.27
N ALA A 156 -16.61 -5.43 3.53
CA ALA A 156 -15.72 -4.29 3.73
C ALA A 156 -15.72 -3.27 2.58
N VAL A 157 -15.95 -3.73 1.34
CA VAL A 157 -16.05 -2.81 0.19
C VAL A 157 -17.28 -1.91 0.32
N GLN A 158 -18.45 -2.47 0.68
CA GLN A 158 -19.68 -1.69 0.88
C GLN A 158 -19.54 -0.75 2.09
N ASP A 159 -18.89 -1.21 3.16
CA ASP A 159 -18.59 -0.37 4.32
C ASP A 159 -17.70 0.82 3.92
N PHE A 160 -16.74 0.61 3.02
CA PHE A 160 -15.84 1.66 2.53
C PHE A 160 -16.54 2.64 1.58
N ILE A 161 -17.16 2.12 0.51
CA ILE A 161 -17.71 2.98 -0.56
C ILE A 161 -19.09 3.54 -0.23
N GLY A 162 -19.80 2.98 0.76
CA GLY A 162 -21.21 3.28 1.01
C GLY A 162 -22.10 2.66 -0.06
N SER A 163 -23.17 3.36 -0.40
CA SER A 163 -24.13 2.86 -1.40
C SER A 163 -23.68 3.17 -2.82
N GLY A 164 -23.83 2.20 -3.71
CA GLY A 164 -23.61 2.36 -5.15
C GLY A 164 -22.30 1.77 -5.65
N VAL A 165 -21.88 2.18 -6.84
CA VAL A 165 -20.65 1.73 -7.51
C VAL A 165 -19.70 2.91 -7.66
N ARG A 166 -18.46 2.73 -7.25
CA ARG A 166 -17.39 3.73 -7.31
C ARG A 166 -16.28 3.27 -8.26
N ASN A 167 -16.58 3.22 -9.57
CA ASN A 167 -15.59 2.87 -10.61
C ASN A 167 -14.39 3.82 -10.61
N ASP A 168 -14.57 5.04 -10.13
CA ASP A 168 -13.50 6.03 -9.95
C ASP A 168 -12.50 5.67 -8.85
N LEU A 169 -12.83 4.70 -7.99
CA LEU A 169 -11.95 4.15 -6.94
C LEU A 169 -11.42 2.74 -7.27
N ASP A 170 -11.93 2.11 -8.34
CA ASP A 170 -11.61 0.72 -8.66
C ASP A 170 -10.41 0.64 -9.63
N PRO A 171 -9.21 0.22 -9.15
CA PRO A 171 -8.00 0.21 -9.96
C PRO A 171 -8.10 -0.58 -11.27
N ALA A 172 -8.85 -1.70 -11.29
CA ALA A 172 -9.03 -2.50 -12.49
C ALA A 172 -9.80 -1.75 -13.59
N HIS A 173 -10.56 -0.72 -13.23
CA HIS A 173 -11.38 0.10 -14.13
C HIS A 173 -10.80 1.50 -14.42
N LEU A 174 -9.69 1.86 -13.77
CA LEU A 174 -8.99 3.12 -13.98
C LEU A 174 -7.99 3.01 -15.16
N PRO A 175 -7.53 4.14 -15.73
CA PRO A 175 -6.41 4.13 -16.67
C PRO A 175 -5.13 3.54 -16.05
N ALA A 176 -4.29 2.92 -16.88
CA ALA A 176 -2.99 2.44 -16.40
C ALA A 176 -2.14 3.61 -15.87
N PRO A 177 -1.47 3.46 -14.72
CA PRO A 177 -0.51 4.45 -14.25
C PRO A 177 0.64 4.66 -15.26
N ILE A 178 1.19 5.89 -15.30
CA ILE A 178 2.41 6.15 -16.08
C ILE A 178 3.62 5.49 -15.42
N ALA A 179 3.65 5.46 -14.09
CA ALA A 179 4.71 4.79 -13.32
C ALA A 179 4.69 3.28 -13.53
N ARG A 180 5.86 2.65 -13.42
CA ARG A 180 5.98 1.19 -13.47
C ARG A 180 5.24 0.55 -12.29
N VAL A 181 4.43 -0.48 -12.56
CA VAL A 181 3.67 -1.21 -11.53
C VAL A 181 4.19 -2.63 -11.39
N ALA A 182 4.47 -3.02 -10.17
CA ALA A 182 4.69 -4.40 -9.78
C ALA A 182 3.59 -4.86 -8.82
N LEU A 183 3.05 -6.03 -9.09
CA LEU A 183 2.03 -6.70 -8.29
C LEU A 183 2.71 -7.93 -7.68
N ILE A 184 2.74 -8.02 -6.36
CA ILE A 184 3.28 -9.19 -5.64
C ILE A 184 2.15 -9.81 -4.85
N HIS A 185 1.86 -11.09 -5.08
CA HIS A 185 0.75 -11.77 -4.43
C HIS A 185 1.09 -13.19 -4.05
N GLY A 186 0.75 -13.57 -2.82
CA GLY A 186 0.94 -14.91 -2.31
C GLY A 186 -0.12 -15.89 -2.84
N THR A 187 0.31 -17.08 -3.27
CA THR A 187 -0.64 -18.08 -3.83
C THR A 187 -1.50 -18.77 -2.76
N ALA A 188 -1.13 -18.63 -1.48
CA ALA A 188 -1.89 -19.15 -0.34
C ALA A 188 -2.66 -18.06 0.44
N ASP A 189 -2.79 -16.85 -0.14
CA ASP A 189 -3.54 -15.75 0.47
C ASP A 189 -5.03 -16.13 0.63
N THR A 190 -5.51 -16.18 1.87
CA THR A 190 -6.90 -16.50 2.21
C THR A 190 -7.72 -15.26 2.55
N ARG A 191 -7.10 -14.08 2.64
CA ARG A 191 -7.74 -12.80 2.94
C ARG A 191 -8.19 -12.06 1.68
N VAL A 192 -7.28 -11.96 0.73
CA VAL A 192 -7.52 -11.33 -0.58
C VAL A 192 -7.18 -12.35 -1.65
N PRO A 193 -8.16 -12.95 -2.34
CA PRO A 193 -7.90 -13.91 -3.40
C PRO A 193 -7.03 -13.29 -4.50
N ILE A 194 -6.02 -14.04 -4.96
CA ILE A 194 -5.09 -13.60 -6.03
C ILE A 194 -5.82 -13.20 -7.32
N THR A 195 -7.04 -13.70 -7.51
CA THR A 195 -7.89 -13.38 -8.68
C THR A 195 -8.17 -11.88 -8.82
N LEU A 196 -8.17 -11.10 -7.71
CA LEU A 196 -8.32 -9.65 -7.77
C LEU A 196 -7.10 -8.98 -8.44
N THR A 197 -5.91 -9.46 -8.09
CA THR A 197 -4.66 -9.01 -8.71
C THR A 197 -4.56 -9.46 -10.17
N GLU A 198 -5.02 -10.66 -10.49
CA GLU A 198 -5.05 -11.18 -11.86
C GLU A 198 -6.06 -10.42 -12.73
N SER A 199 -7.20 -9.98 -12.16
CA SER A 199 -8.15 -9.10 -12.84
C SER A 199 -7.48 -7.78 -13.23
N TYR A 200 -6.81 -7.12 -12.29
CA TYR A 200 -6.02 -5.90 -12.57
C TYR A 200 -4.95 -6.16 -13.64
N PHE A 201 -4.18 -7.24 -13.52
CA PHE A 201 -3.13 -7.58 -14.48
C PHE A 201 -3.70 -7.82 -15.89
N THR A 202 -4.89 -8.41 -15.98
CA THR A 202 -5.57 -8.61 -17.27
C THR A 202 -5.96 -7.27 -17.90
N ALA A 203 -6.45 -6.32 -17.12
CA ALA A 203 -6.76 -4.97 -17.58
C ALA A 203 -5.50 -4.14 -17.91
N HIS A 204 -4.40 -4.39 -17.19
CA HIS A 204 -3.14 -3.63 -17.29
C HIS A 204 -1.93 -4.54 -17.52
N PRO A 205 -1.77 -5.14 -18.70
CA PRO A 205 -0.75 -6.16 -19.00
C PRO A 205 0.69 -5.61 -19.02
N THR A 206 0.87 -4.31 -18.92
CA THR A 206 2.19 -3.68 -18.75
C THR A 206 2.72 -3.75 -17.32
N ALA A 207 1.85 -4.05 -16.34
CA ALA A 207 2.26 -4.34 -14.97
C ALA A 207 3.08 -5.64 -14.91
N ARG A 208 3.96 -5.73 -13.92
CA ARG A 208 4.70 -6.97 -13.63
C ARG A 208 3.95 -7.73 -12.54
N LEU A 209 3.54 -8.97 -12.79
CA LEU A 209 2.93 -9.84 -11.80
C LEU A 209 3.94 -10.87 -11.28
N ILE A 210 4.12 -10.89 -9.97
CA ILE A 210 4.98 -11.82 -9.22
C ILE A 210 4.08 -12.64 -8.29
N ARG A 211 3.96 -13.93 -8.57
CA ARG A 211 3.25 -14.88 -7.72
C ARG A 211 4.25 -15.50 -6.77
N VAL A 212 4.01 -15.37 -5.45
CA VAL A 212 4.88 -15.95 -4.43
C VAL A 212 4.26 -17.24 -3.93
N GLU A 213 4.88 -18.35 -4.31
CA GLU A 213 4.34 -19.67 -3.98
C GLU A 213 4.28 -19.88 -2.47
N HIS A 214 3.14 -20.39 -2.01
CA HIS A 214 2.83 -20.72 -0.61
C HIS A 214 2.78 -19.52 0.36
N ALA A 215 3.03 -18.29 -0.10
CA ALA A 215 2.91 -17.11 0.76
C ALA A 215 1.43 -16.78 1.03
N GLY A 216 1.15 -16.39 2.28
CA GLY A 216 -0.13 -15.84 2.71
C GLY A 216 -0.17 -14.32 2.59
N HIS A 217 -1.27 -13.73 3.07
CA HIS A 217 -1.54 -12.28 2.97
C HIS A 217 -0.48 -11.43 3.68
N TYR A 218 -0.12 -11.82 4.89
CA TYR A 218 0.76 -11.03 5.75
C TYR A 218 2.25 -11.34 5.55
N ASP A 219 2.59 -12.44 4.87
CA ASP A 219 3.97 -12.81 4.56
C ASP A 219 4.67 -11.72 3.72
N LEU A 220 3.90 -10.97 2.92
CA LEU A 220 4.42 -9.92 2.05
C LEU A 220 4.83 -8.64 2.78
N ILE A 221 4.36 -8.46 4.03
CA ILE A 221 4.75 -7.33 4.89
C ILE A 221 5.57 -7.76 6.09
N ASP A 222 5.87 -9.05 6.20
CA ASP A 222 6.69 -9.59 7.27
C ASP A 222 8.16 -9.70 6.87
N PRO A 223 9.05 -8.87 7.46
CA PRO A 223 10.50 -8.94 7.18
C PRO A 223 11.16 -10.28 7.56
N LEU A 224 10.49 -11.09 8.39
CA LEU A 224 10.97 -12.42 8.78
C LEU A 224 10.46 -13.55 7.87
N SER A 225 9.57 -13.23 6.94
CA SER A 225 9.05 -14.19 5.96
C SER A 225 10.07 -14.46 4.84
N ASP A 226 10.06 -15.67 4.34
CA ASP A 226 10.81 -16.03 3.13
C ASP A 226 10.40 -15.20 1.90
N SER A 227 9.19 -14.62 1.92
CA SER A 227 8.65 -13.78 0.84
C SER A 227 9.26 -12.38 0.82
N TRP A 228 9.92 -11.94 1.89
CA TRP A 228 10.45 -10.58 2.02
C TRP A 228 11.46 -10.20 0.94
N HIS A 229 12.24 -11.18 0.48
CA HIS A 229 13.23 -10.94 -0.58
C HIS A 229 12.61 -10.53 -1.92
N GLU A 230 11.36 -10.96 -2.22
CA GLU A 230 10.67 -10.54 -3.44
C GLU A 230 10.35 -9.05 -3.40
N VAL A 231 9.92 -8.55 -2.24
CA VAL A 231 9.59 -7.14 -2.02
C VAL A 231 10.85 -6.27 -2.17
N THR A 232 11.93 -6.64 -1.52
CA THR A 232 13.20 -5.88 -1.54
C THR A 232 13.91 -5.94 -2.88
N THR A 233 13.82 -7.08 -3.57
CA THR A 233 14.34 -7.23 -4.95
C THR A 233 13.58 -6.32 -5.90
N GLU A 234 12.26 -6.31 -5.83
CA GLU A 234 11.44 -5.47 -6.71
C GLU A 234 11.62 -3.98 -6.41
N LEU A 235 11.74 -3.60 -5.13
CA LEU A 235 12.07 -2.23 -4.72
C LEU A 235 13.42 -1.79 -5.33
N THR A 236 14.44 -2.62 -5.25
CA THR A 236 15.75 -2.35 -5.86
C THR A 236 15.62 -2.17 -7.38
N ARG A 237 14.86 -3.03 -8.06
CA ARG A 237 14.64 -2.95 -9.51
C ARG A 237 13.93 -1.66 -9.95
N LEU A 238 12.99 -1.15 -9.16
CA LEU A 238 12.25 0.08 -9.48
C LEU A 238 13.08 1.35 -9.24
N THR A 239 14.11 1.26 -8.43
CA THR A 239 14.96 2.40 -8.04
C THR A 239 16.29 2.46 -8.75
N SER A 240 16.65 1.39 -9.47
CA SER A 240 17.86 1.31 -10.32
C SER A 240 17.78 2.13 -11.61
#